data_e67c3221c578558ef15f5c08786a2b96
#
_entry.id   e67c3221c578558ef15f5c08786a2b96
#
_cell.length_a   1.000
_cell.length_b   1.000
_cell.length_c   1.000
_cell.angle_alpha   90.00
_cell.angle_beta   90.00
_cell.angle_gamma   90.00
#
_symmetry.space_group_name_H-M   'P 1'
#
loop_
_entity.id
_entity.type
_entity.pdbx_description
1 polymer ?
#
loop_
_entity_poly.entity_id
_entity_poly.type
_entity_poly.pdbx_seq_one_letter_code
_entity_poly.pdbx_strand_id
1 'polypeptide(L)'
;MDFDFNLILVPATLFFIAIWLLDKFVLKQRQTKGKGNENFIIAWAYDFWPVLTVVLVLRSFLYEPFNIPSDSMVPTLETGDFILVNKFEYGVRLPIINSKIIDTGSPERGEVAVFRYPPQPGISYIKRIVGLPGDHIVYDHGQLIINGEKVTKVPVEFSREKDRLDTPESIYHKETLGKHTFTMRELEGVNVARQAPFINFVENGKYSGENGLYWEVKVPEGQYFAMGDNRDQSADSRFWGFVPEENLTGRAFYVWMHKEPGFKLPSFSRNGTID
;
A
#
# COMPACT_ATOMS: atom_id res chain seq x y z
N MET A 1 -1.92 -14.81 2.35
CA MET A 1 -3.13 -14.59 1.53
C MET A 1 -3.98 -13.62 2.31
N ASP A 2 -4.00 -12.37 1.89
CA ASP A 2 -4.82 -11.37 2.56
C ASP A 2 -6.29 -11.68 2.25
N PHE A 3 -7.07 -11.90 3.30
CA PHE A 3 -8.49 -12.17 3.13
C PHE A 3 -9.23 -10.87 2.79
N ASP A 4 -9.77 -10.77 1.57
CA ASP A 4 -10.58 -9.62 1.19
C ASP A 4 -11.92 -9.67 1.95
N PHE A 5 -12.00 -8.91 3.03
CA PHE A 5 -13.19 -8.82 3.88
C PHE A 5 -14.43 -8.34 3.10
N ASN A 6 -14.26 -7.66 1.97
CA ASN A 6 -15.38 -7.25 1.11
C ASN A 6 -16.14 -8.44 0.52
N LEU A 7 -15.50 -9.61 0.38
CA LEU A 7 -16.16 -10.84 -0.07
C LEU A 7 -17.26 -11.30 0.89
N ILE A 8 -17.19 -10.94 2.17
CA ILE A 8 -18.26 -11.21 3.14
C ILE A 8 -19.15 -9.97 3.32
N LEU A 9 -18.53 -8.78 3.45
CA LEU A 9 -19.26 -7.56 3.80
C LEU A 9 -20.27 -7.15 2.73
N VAL A 10 -19.92 -7.23 1.44
CA VAL A 10 -20.80 -6.85 0.33
C VAL A 10 -22.03 -7.78 0.28
N PRO A 11 -21.90 -9.12 0.21
CA PRO A 11 -23.08 -10.00 0.18
C PRO A 11 -23.95 -9.88 1.45
N ALA A 12 -23.34 -9.76 2.63
CA ALA A 12 -24.08 -9.59 3.88
C ALA A 12 -24.89 -8.30 3.89
N THR A 13 -24.29 -7.19 3.46
CA THR A 13 -24.99 -5.89 3.37
C THR A 13 -26.16 -5.97 2.39
N LEU A 14 -25.91 -6.51 1.19
CA LEU A 14 -26.97 -6.66 0.18
C LEU A 14 -28.11 -7.57 0.65
N PHE A 15 -27.79 -8.65 1.36
CA PHE A 15 -28.78 -9.56 1.93
C PHE A 15 -29.70 -8.84 2.92
N PHE A 16 -29.14 -8.11 3.88
CA PHE A 16 -29.95 -7.38 4.86
C PHE A 16 -30.73 -6.22 4.23
N ILE A 17 -30.16 -5.51 3.25
CA ILE A 17 -30.90 -4.49 2.49
C ILE A 17 -32.07 -5.11 1.73
N ALA A 18 -31.88 -6.26 1.08
CA ALA A 18 -32.93 -6.95 0.34
C ALA A 18 -34.09 -7.37 1.26
N ILE A 19 -33.80 -7.94 2.45
CA ILE A 19 -34.83 -8.30 3.43
C ILE A 19 -35.56 -7.07 3.96
N TRP A 20 -34.81 -5.99 4.27
CA TRP A 20 -35.39 -4.73 4.70
C TRP A 20 -36.36 -4.14 3.64
N LEU A 21 -35.92 -4.12 2.36
CA LEU A 21 -36.79 -3.67 1.25
C LEU A 21 -38.02 -4.57 1.08
N LEU A 22 -37.84 -5.90 1.15
CA LEU A 22 -38.93 -6.87 1.06
C LEU A 22 -39.96 -6.67 2.16
N ASP A 23 -39.53 -6.47 3.41
CA ASP A 23 -40.46 -6.20 4.48
C ASP A 23 -41.13 -4.84 4.33
N LYS A 24 -40.37 -3.81 3.99
CA LYS A 24 -40.88 -2.44 3.88
C LYS A 24 -41.99 -2.31 2.81
N PHE A 25 -41.82 -2.97 1.66
CA PHE A 25 -42.73 -2.80 0.52
C PHE A 25 -43.71 -3.95 0.32
N VAL A 26 -43.40 -5.18 0.72
CA VAL A 26 -44.20 -6.37 0.44
C VAL A 26 -44.78 -6.98 1.71
N LEU A 27 -43.94 -7.46 2.65
CA LEU A 27 -44.40 -8.22 3.81
C LEU A 27 -45.04 -7.34 4.88
N LYS A 28 -44.55 -6.12 5.06
CA LYS A 28 -45.03 -5.10 6.03
C LYS A 28 -45.16 -5.61 7.47
N GLN A 29 -44.40 -6.65 7.85
CA GLN A 29 -44.50 -7.26 9.18
C GLN A 29 -44.13 -6.28 10.29
N ARG A 30 -43.11 -5.47 10.12
CA ARG A 30 -42.73 -4.45 11.10
C ARG A 30 -43.80 -3.38 11.30
N GLN A 31 -44.54 -3.05 10.25
CA GLN A 31 -45.65 -2.10 10.30
C GLN A 31 -46.90 -2.69 10.93
N THR A 32 -47.21 -3.97 10.63
CA THR A 32 -48.46 -4.63 11.06
C THR A 32 -48.39 -5.26 12.44
N LYS A 33 -47.23 -5.87 12.79
CA LYS A 33 -47.02 -6.56 14.08
C LYS A 33 -46.36 -5.69 15.13
N GLY A 34 -45.71 -4.59 14.72
CA GLY A 34 -44.92 -3.70 15.58
C GLY A 34 -43.51 -4.21 15.82
N LYS A 35 -42.64 -3.30 16.33
CA LYS A 35 -41.24 -3.59 16.64
C LYS A 35 -41.17 -4.65 17.75
N GLY A 36 -40.42 -5.74 17.48
CA GLY A 36 -40.18 -6.85 18.40
C GLY A 36 -41.12 -8.04 18.24
N ASN A 37 -42.20 -7.90 17.42
CA ASN A 37 -43.14 -9.00 17.13
C ASN A 37 -43.03 -9.52 15.70
N GLU A 38 -42.12 -8.93 14.91
CA GLU A 38 -41.75 -9.39 13.57
C GLU A 38 -40.85 -10.63 13.62
N ASN A 39 -40.65 -11.29 12.47
CA ASN A 39 -39.69 -12.38 12.36
C ASN A 39 -38.26 -11.88 12.71
N PHE A 40 -37.51 -12.70 13.43
CA PHE A 40 -36.15 -12.33 13.90
C PHE A 40 -35.21 -11.90 12.75
N ILE A 41 -35.31 -12.50 11.56
CA ILE A 41 -34.49 -12.12 10.38
C ILE A 41 -34.87 -10.71 9.92
N ILE A 42 -36.14 -10.34 9.97
CA ILE A 42 -36.61 -8.98 9.63
C ILE A 42 -36.10 -8.00 10.68
N ALA A 43 -36.20 -8.34 11.97
CA ALA A 43 -35.68 -7.49 13.05
C ALA A 43 -34.17 -7.21 12.84
N TRP A 44 -33.40 -8.27 12.59
CA TRP A 44 -31.97 -8.13 12.29
C TRP A 44 -31.69 -7.30 11.03
N ALA A 45 -32.50 -7.47 10.00
CA ALA A 45 -32.34 -6.66 8.80
C ALA A 45 -32.46 -5.16 9.12
N TYR A 46 -33.47 -4.75 9.88
CA TYR A 46 -33.63 -3.34 10.28
C TYR A 46 -32.52 -2.81 11.16
N ASP A 47 -31.91 -3.65 12.00
CA ASP A 47 -30.87 -3.25 12.93
C ASP A 47 -29.48 -3.21 12.26
N PHE A 48 -29.19 -4.15 11.34
CA PHE A 48 -27.85 -4.30 10.78
C PHE A 48 -27.63 -3.61 9.43
N TRP A 49 -28.65 -3.50 8.56
CA TRP A 49 -28.42 -2.90 7.24
C TRP A 49 -27.80 -1.49 7.28
N PRO A 50 -28.20 -0.57 8.20
CA PRO A 50 -27.64 0.76 8.20
C PRO A 50 -26.16 0.75 8.62
N VAL A 51 -25.84 -0.02 9.66
CA VAL A 51 -24.47 -0.14 10.18
C VAL A 51 -23.56 -0.78 9.14
N LEU A 52 -24.00 -1.90 8.54
CA LEU A 52 -23.23 -2.58 7.49
C LEU A 52 -23.01 -1.69 6.27
N THR A 53 -24.02 -0.90 5.89
CA THR A 53 -23.91 0.04 4.78
C THR A 53 -22.88 1.13 5.08
N VAL A 54 -22.90 1.72 6.28
CA VAL A 54 -21.90 2.72 6.68
C VAL A 54 -20.51 2.11 6.68
N VAL A 55 -20.33 0.94 7.29
CA VAL A 55 -19.04 0.24 7.32
C VAL A 55 -18.56 -0.09 5.90
N LEU A 56 -19.47 -0.58 5.03
CA LEU A 56 -19.15 -0.88 3.64
C LEU A 56 -18.68 0.37 2.89
N VAL A 57 -19.39 1.49 3.04
CA VAL A 57 -19.02 2.75 2.37
C VAL A 57 -17.66 3.25 2.88
N LEU A 58 -17.47 3.31 4.20
CA LEU A 58 -16.21 3.78 4.79
C LEU A 58 -15.03 2.93 4.31
N ARG A 59 -15.15 1.61 4.45
CA ARG A 59 -14.06 0.68 4.11
C ARG A 59 -13.81 0.53 2.60
N SER A 60 -14.87 0.59 1.78
CA SER A 60 -14.72 0.42 0.33
C SER A 60 -14.19 1.67 -0.36
N PHE A 61 -14.55 2.85 0.13
CA PHE A 61 -14.33 4.10 -0.61
C PHE A 61 -13.47 5.13 0.11
N LEU A 62 -13.32 5.05 1.44
CA LEU A 62 -12.60 6.07 2.19
C LEU A 62 -11.27 5.55 2.75
N TYR A 63 -11.30 4.88 3.88
CA TYR A 63 -10.08 4.49 4.60
C TYR A 63 -10.08 3.00 4.92
N GLU A 64 -8.93 2.38 4.71
CA GLU A 64 -8.72 0.98 5.05
C GLU A 64 -7.48 0.82 5.95
N PRO A 65 -7.61 0.15 7.11
CA PRO A 65 -6.47 -0.19 7.94
C PRO A 65 -5.71 -1.38 7.34
N PHE A 66 -4.38 -1.28 7.30
CA PHE A 66 -3.47 -2.37 6.92
C PHE A 66 -2.45 -2.61 8.04
N ASN A 67 -2.04 -3.86 8.19
CA ASN A 67 -0.92 -4.25 9.05
C ASN A 67 0.33 -4.45 8.20
N ILE A 68 1.47 -3.96 8.68
CA ILE A 68 2.76 -4.09 8.00
C ILE A 68 3.42 -5.43 8.44
N PRO A 69 3.57 -6.39 7.52
CA PRO A 69 4.08 -7.71 7.84
C PRO A 69 5.59 -7.85 7.68
N SER A 70 6.28 -6.86 7.10
CA SER A 70 7.69 -6.95 6.74
C SER A 70 8.45 -5.64 6.91
N ASP A 71 9.76 -5.74 7.02
CA ASP A 71 10.67 -4.61 7.20
C ASP A 71 11.12 -3.94 5.89
N SER A 72 10.47 -4.20 4.76
CA SER A 72 10.88 -3.65 3.45
C SER A 72 10.78 -2.13 3.32
N MET A 73 10.04 -1.48 4.21
CA MET A 73 9.83 -0.02 4.25
C MET A 73 10.52 0.65 5.44
N VAL A 74 11.38 -0.07 6.14
CA VAL A 74 12.17 0.47 7.27
C VAL A 74 13.13 1.57 6.73
N PRO A 75 13.26 2.69 7.45
CA PRO A 75 12.76 2.99 8.80
C PRO A 75 11.36 3.64 8.83
N THR A 76 10.80 3.97 7.69
CA THR A 76 9.48 4.66 7.59
C THR A 76 8.39 3.83 8.23
N LEU A 77 8.30 2.55 7.86
CA LEU A 77 7.34 1.59 8.43
C LEU A 77 8.07 0.36 8.95
N GLU A 78 7.64 -0.16 10.08
CA GLU A 78 8.19 -1.36 10.73
C GLU A 78 7.16 -2.48 10.79
N THR A 79 7.65 -3.72 10.83
CA THR A 79 6.78 -4.89 11.06
C THR A 79 6.00 -4.71 12.35
N GLY A 80 4.66 -4.81 12.24
CA GLY A 80 3.72 -4.58 13.34
C GLY A 80 3.09 -3.20 13.37
N ASP A 81 3.47 -2.27 12.49
CA ASP A 81 2.76 -1.01 12.31
C ASP A 81 1.38 -1.26 11.69
N PHE A 82 0.38 -0.56 12.20
CA PHE A 82 -0.96 -0.46 11.61
C PHE A 82 -1.11 0.92 10.99
N ILE A 83 -1.36 0.93 9.71
CA ILE A 83 -1.47 2.15 8.90
C ILE A 83 -2.90 2.38 8.43
N LEU A 84 -3.21 3.63 8.09
CA LEU A 84 -4.42 4.01 7.37
C LEU A 84 -4.08 4.32 5.92
N VAL A 85 -4.86 3.74 5.02
CA VAL A 85 -4.75 3.92 3.57
C VAL A 85 -5.95 4.69 3.06
N ASN A 86 -5.68 5.80 2.39
CA ASN A 86 -6.68 6.62 1.71
C ASN A 86 -6.96 6.02 0.32
N LYS A 87 -8.14 5.41 0.17
CA LYS A 87 -8.51 4.69 -1.06
C LYS A 87 -9.01 5.60 -2.17
N PHE A 88 -9.58 6.75 -1.83
CA PHE A 88 -10.10 7.66 -2.83
C PHE A 88 -9.04 8.55 -3.48
N GLU A 89 -7.81 8.57 -2.97
CA GLU A 89 -6.71 9.41 -3.49
C GLU A 89 -6.37 9.09 -4.95
N TYR A 90 -6.37 7.78 -5.28
CA TYR A 90 -6.00 7.28 -6.63
C TYR A 90 -7.22 6.84 -7.46
N GLY A 91 -8.38 7.40 -7.18
CA GLY A 91 -9.64 7.07 -7.84
C GLY A 91 -10.56 6.16 -7.03
N VAL A 92 -11.84 6.46 -7.09
CA VAL A 92 -12.87 5.64 -6.44
C VAL A 92 -13.07 4.35 -7.23
N ARG A 93 -12.88 3.21 -6.55
CA ARG A 93 -12.96 1.88 -7.17
C ARG A 93 -14.08 1.05 -6.54
N LEU A 94 -14.76 0.26 -7.37
CA LEU A 94 -15.77 -0.67 -6.88
C LEU A 94 -15.12 -1.78 -6.04
N PRO A 95 -15.72 -2.13 -4.89
CA PRO A 95 -15.23 -3.24 -4.09
C PRO A 95 -15.27 -4.55 -4.89
N ILE A 96 -14.40 -5.50 -4.56
CA ILE A 96 -14.22 -6.83 -5.20
C ILE A 96 -13.61 -6.72 -6.60
N ILE A 97 -14.30 -6.07 -7.56
CA ILE A 97 -13.86 -6.02 -8.97
C ILE A 97 -12.78 -4.98 -9.25
N ASN A 98 -12.52 -4.05 -8.30
CA ASN A 98 -11.50 -3.00 -8.38
C ASN A 98 -11.57 -2.09 -9.62
N SER A 99 -12.70 -2.04 -10.30
CA SER A 99 -12.90 -1.13 -11.44
C SER A 99 -13.00 0.32 -10.98
N LYS A 100 -12.18 1.20 -11.55
CA LYS A 100 -12.19 2.65 -11.27
C LYS A 100 -13.44 3.27 -11.88
N ILE A 101 -14.26 3.92 -11.07
CA ILE A 101 -15.53 4.56 -11.47
C ILE A 101 -15.47 6.08 -11.43
N ILE A 102 -14.59 6.65 -10.59
CA ILE A 102 -14.36 8.09 -10.52
C ILE A 102 -12.84 8.30 -10.47
N ASP A 103 -12.34 9.16 -11.33
CA ASP A 103 -10.95 9.60 -11.29
C ASP A 103 -10.81 10.78 -10.33
N THR A 104 -10.01 10.62 -9.28
CA THR A 104 -9.79 11.64 -8.25
C THR A 104 -8.34 12.11 -8.23
N GLY A 105 -7.42 11.33 -8.78
CA GLY A 105 -6.00 11.65 -8.83
C GLY A 105 -5.15 10.44 -9.15
N SER A 106 -3.84 10.67 -9.17
CA SER A 106 -2.82 9.66 -9.43
C SER A 106 -1.70 9.79 -8.40
N PRO A 107 -0.92 8.73 -8.13
CA PRO A 107 0.23 8.81 -7.24
C PRO A 107 1.20 9.92 -7.63
N GLU A 108 1.67 10.66 -6.64
CA GLU A 108 2.79 11.58 -6.78
C GLU A 108 4.11 10.88 -6.45
N ARG A 109 5.20 11.40 -7.01
CA ARG A 109 6.54 10.90 -6.72
C ARG A 109 6.87 11.11 -5.23
N GLY A 110 7.34 10.05 -4.58
CA GLY A 110 7.67 10.05 -3.15
C GLY A 110 6.56 9.57 -2.24
N GLU A 111 5.32 9.42 -2.71
CA GLU A 111 4.22 8.88 -1.91
C GLU A 111 4.40 7.39 -1.61
N VAL A 112 3.95 6.97 -0.43
CA VAL A 112 3.88 5.55 -0.06
C VAL A 112 2.52 5.00 -0.48
N ALA A 113 2.53 4.07 -1.43
CA ALA A 113 1.33 3.48 -2.01
C ALA A 113 1.14 2.03 -1.59
N VAL A 114 -0.11 1.65 -1.33
CA VAL A 114 -0.55 0.27 -1.23
C VAL A 114 -1.13 -0.15 -2.57
N PHE A 115 -0.76 -1.33 -3.04
CA PHE A 115 -1.20 -1.87 -4.32
C PHE A 115 -1.23 -3.41 -4.30
N ARG A 116 -1.99 -3.99 -5.19
CA ARG A 116 -1.99 -5.44 -5.43
C ARG A 116 -0.69 -5.85 -6.10
N TYR A 117 0.00 -6.83 -5.56
CA TYR A 117 1.27 -7.33 -6.09
C TYR A 117 1.09 -7.86 -7.53
N PRO A 118 1.75 -7.27 -8.54
CA PRO A 118 1.44 -7.58 -9.95
C PRO A 118 1.56 -9.06 -10.31
N PRO A 119 2.61 -9.81 -9.88
CA PRO A 119 2.68 -11.24 -10.15
C PRO A 119 1.62 -12.08 -9.45
N GLN A 120 1.06 -11.60 -8.31
CA GLN A 120 0.06 -12.31 -7.52
C GLN A 120 -0.93 -11.32 -6.88
N PRO A 121 -1.96 -10.85 -7.61
CA PRO A 121 -2.87 -9.78 -7.16
C PRO A 121 -3.69 -10.07 -5.90
N GLY A 122 -3.65 -11.30 -5.39
CA GLY A 122 -4.24 -11.67 -4.09
C GLY A 122 -3.43 -11.24 -2.86
N ILE A 123 -2.26 -10.61 -3.07
CA ILE A 123 -1.37 -10.12 -2.00
C ILE A 123 -1.23 -8.60 -2.15
N SER A 124 -1.37 -7.87 -1.04
CA SER A 124 -1.12 -6.44 -1.01
C SER A 124 0.34 -6.15 -0.69
N TYR A 125 0.94 -5.24 -1.47
CA TYR A 125 2.28 -4.69 -1.24
C TYR A 125 2.19 -3.22 -0.87
N ILE A 126 3.20 -2.76 -0.14
CA ILE A 126 3.39 -1.35 0.18
C ILE A 126 4.82 -0.95 -0.19
N LYS A 127 4.95 0.09 -1.01
CA LYS A 127 6.23 0.64 -1.45
C LYS A 127 6.10 2.13 -1.71
N ARG A 128 7.24 2.80 -1.82
CA ARG A 128 7.30 4.21 -2.23
C ARG A 128 7.33 4.33 -3.74
N ILE A 129 6.52 5.23 -4.29
CA ILE A 129 6.48 5.55 -5.72
C ILE A 129 7.72 6.39 -6.06
N VAL A 130 8.61 5.82 -6.85
CA VAL A 130 9.86 6.46 -7.30
C VAL A 130 9.72 6.99 -8.71
N GLY A 131 9.12 6.20 -9.60
CA GLY A 131 8.89 6.57 -10.99
C GLY A 131 7.42 6.68 -11.35
N LEU A 132 7.10 7.72 -12.09
CA LEU A 132 5.77 8.00 -12.66
C LEU A 132 5.73 7.56 -14.14
N PRO A 133 4.54 7.42 -14.75
CA PRO A 133 4.42 7.11 -16.18
C PRO A 133 5.27 8.05 -17.05
N GLY A 134 6.03 7.48 -17.96
CA GLY A 134 6.94 8.20 -18.86
C GLY A 134 8.33 8.54 -18.32
N ASP A 135 8.57 8.38 -17.02
CA ASP A 135 9.87 8.69 -16.40
C ASP A 135 11.00 7.80 -16.93
N HIS A 136 12.17 8.40 -17.09
CA HIS A 136 13.44 7.72 -17.27
C HIS A 136 14.21 7.69 -15.96
N ILE A 137 14.39 6.50 -15.39
CA ILE A 137 15.06 6.27 -14.13
C ILE A 137 16.42 5.66 -14.41
N VAL A 138 17.47 6.25 -13.84
CA VAL A 138 18.84 5.74 -13.87
C VAL A 138 19.29 5.54 -12.42
N TYR A 139 19.89 4.39 -12.15
CA TYR A 139 20.63 4.12 -10.93
C TYR A 139 22.10 3.99 -11.27
N ASP A 140 22.91 4.86 -10.71
CA ASP A 140 24.34 4.94 -10.97
C ASP A 140 25.11 4.98 -9.65
N HIS A 141 25.80 3.88 -9.32
CA HIS A 141 26.68 3.76 -8.13
C HIS A 141 26.00 4.21 -6.82
N GLY A 142 24.74 3.82 -6.59
CA GLY A 142 23.99 4.19 -5.39
C GLY A 142 23.22 5.52 -5.50
N GLN A 143 23.30 6.20 -6.65
CA GLN A 143 22.63 7.45 -6.93
C GLN A 143 21.44 7.23 -7.87
N LEU A 144 20.24 7.62 -7.46
CA LEU A 144 19.10 7.72 -8.35
C LEU A 144 19.14 9.02 -9.15
N ILE A 145 18.84 8.91 -10.44
CA ILE A 145 18.70 10.04 -11.38
C ILE A 145 17.36 9.82 -12.09
N ILE A 146 16.50 10.82 -12.06
CA ILE A 146 15.17 10.73 -12.68
C ILE A 146 15.04 11.86 -13.69
N ASN A 147 14.78 11.52 -14.94
CA ASN A 147 14.68 12.48 -16.05
C ASN A 147 15.94 13.39 -16.19
N GLY A 148 17.10 12.83 -15.87
CA GLY A 148 18.38 13.55 -15.91
C GLY A 148 18.73 14.35 -14.64
N GLU A 149 17.81 14.44 -13.67
CA GLU A 149 18.04 15.15 -12.41
C GLU A 149 18.44 14.17 -11.29
N LYS A 150 19.53 14.46 -10.60
CA LYS A 150 19.96 13.66 -9.44
C LYS A 150 19.00 13.83 -8.28
N VAL A 151 18.52 12.72 -7.74
CA VAL A 151 17.74 12.70 -6.50
C VAL A 151 18.64 13.11 -5.34
N THR A 152 18.18 14.06 -4.53
CA THR A 152 18.93 14.51 -3.35
C THR A 152 18.99 13.38 -2.34
N LYS A 153 20.23 13.00 -1.96
CA LYS A 153 20.53 11.95 -0.99
C LYS A 153 21.61 12.45 -0.03
N VAL A 154 21.28 12.57 1.25
CA VAL A 154 22.15 13.14 2.28
C VAL A 154 22.32 12.13 3.42
N PRO A 155 23.55 11.80 3.84
CA PRO A 155 23.79 10.91 4.98
C PRO A 155 23.17 11.49 6.26
N VAL A 156 22.62 10.62 7.11
CA VAL A 156 22.08 11.00 8.43
C VAL A 156 22.50 9.99 9.48
N GLU A 157 22.75 10.51 10.68
CA GLU A 157 22.92 9.66 11.86
C GLU A 157 21.54 9.17 12.31
N PHE A 158 21.28 7.91 12.09
CA PHE A 158 20.05 7.24 12.51
C PHE A 158 20.42 5.79 12.83
N SER A 159 19.89 5.26 13.93
CA SER A 159 20.06 3.84 14.26
C SER A 159 18.82 3.31 14.94
N ARG A 160 18.48 2.06 14.65
CA ARG A 160 17.45 1.30 15.34
C ARG A 160 18.12 0.39 16.38
N GLU A 161 17.40 0.06 17.46
CA GLU A 161 17.89 -0.92 18.42
C GLU A 161 18.20 -2.27 17.74
N LYS A 162 17.39 -2.68 16.77
CA LYS A 162 17.59 -3.91 15.98
C LYS A 162 18.86 -3.88 15.12
N ASP A 163 19.28 -2.71 14.63
CA ASP A 163 20.43 -2.58 13.73
C ASP A 163 21.76 -2.90 14.43
N ARG A 164 21.81 -2.79 15.76
CA ARG A 164 23.01 -3.15 16.54
C ARG A 164 23.31 -4.65 16.52
N LEU A 165 22.33 -5.45 16.15
CA LEU A 165 22.42 -6.92 16.04
C LEU A 165 22.56 -7.38 14.59
N ASP A 166 22.33 -6.45 13.63
CA ASP A 166 22.39 -6.75 12.21
C ASP A 166 23.85 -6.68 11.68
N THR A 167 24.19 -7.62 10.85
CA THR A 167 25.40 -7.59 10.02
C THR A 167 25.00 -7.89 8.58
N PRO A 168 25.32 -7.04 7.60
CA PRO A 168 26.17 -5.84 7.63
C PRO A 168 25.52 -4.64 8.33
N GLU A 169 26.35 -3.63 8.67
CA GLU A 169 25.93 -2.40 9.32
C GLU A 169 24.94 -1.62 8.45
N SER A 170 23.97 -0.96 9.10
CA SER A 170 22.95 -0.16 8.44
C SER A 170 23.44 1.27 8.23
N ILE A 171 23.30 1.78 7.02
CA ILE A 171 23.60 3.15 6.64
C ILE A 171 22.29 3.85 6.30
N TYR A 172 22.09 5.04 6.83
CA TYR A 172 20.87 5.81 6.64
C TYR A 172 21.13 7.10 5.87
N HIS A 173 20.18 7.43 4.99
CA HIS A 173 20.20 8.68 4.23
C HIS A 173 18.81 9.31 4.24
N LYS A 174 18.76 10.64 4.23
CA LYS A 174 17.57 11.38 3.80
C LYS A 174 17.57 11.48 2.29
N GLU A 175 16.49 11.04 1.68
CA GLU A 175 16.27 11.15 0.24
C GLU A 175 15.05 12.03 -0.03
N THR A 176 15.11 12.85 -1.08
CA THR A 176 14.01 13.75 -1.47
C THR A 176 13.49 13.37 -2.85
N LEU A 177 12.24 12.96 -2.92
CA LEU A 177 11.52 12.61 -4.15
C LEU A 177 10.30 13.52 -4.31
N GLY A 178 10.33 14.41 -5.30
CA GLY A 178 9.31 15.44 -5.44
C GLY A 178 9.27 16.35 -4.20
N LYS A 179 8.12 16.42 -3.54
CA LYS A 179 7.92 17.21 -2.31
C LYS A 179 8.18 16.41 -1.01
N HIS A 180 8.42 15.12 -1.11
CA HIS A 180 8.57 14.20 0.02
C HIS A 180 10.04 14.00 0.38
N THR A 181 10.36 14.17 1.66
CA THR A 181 11.69 13.87 2.21
C THR A 181 11.55 12.82 3.31
N PHE A 182 12.22 11.71 3.13
CA PHE A 182 12.11 10.55 4.01
C PHE A 182 13.49 9.96 4.31
N THR A 183 13.57 9.13 5.34
CA THR A 183 14.79 8.38 5.65
C THR A 183 14.73 7.03 4.95
N MET A 184 15.79 6.66 4.26
CA MET A 184 15.94 5.34 3.67
C MET A 184 17.15 4.62 4.27
N ARG A 185 17.17 3.29 4.18
CA ARG A 185 18.20 2.40 4.71
C ARG A 185 18.89 1.63 3.59
N GLU A 186 20.21 1.55 3.68
CA GLU A 186 21.08 0.66 2.91
C GLU A 186 21.94 -0.18 3.87
N LEU A 187 22.54 -1.25 3.37
CA LEU A 187 23.45 -2.10 4.13
C LEU A 187 24.88 -1.92 3.63
N GLU A 188 25.83 -1.72 4.55
CA GLU A 188 27.23 -1.56 4.19
C GLU A 188 27.77 -2.80 3.46
N GLY A 189 28.45 -2.57 2.34
CA GLY A 189 29.03 -3.64 1.53
C GLY A 189 28.01 -4.49 0.76
N VAL A 190 26.70 -4.25 0.91
CA VAL A 190 25.64 -4.89 0.14
C VAL A 190 25.20 -3.97 -0.99
N ASN A 191 24.99 -4.53 -2.16
CA ASN A 191 24.42 -3.79 -3.27
C ASN A 191 23.43 -4.70 -4.01
N VAL A 192 22.17 -4.59 -3.63
CA VAL A 192 21.07 -5.35 -4.24
C VAL A 192 20.75 -4.87 -5.67
N ALA A 193 21.26 -3.71 -6.07
CA ALA A 193 21.18 -3.29 -7.47
C ALA A 193 21.86 -4.31 -8.41
N ARG A 194 22.83 -5.09 -7.91
CA ARG A 194 23.40 -6.26 -8.62
C ARG A 194 22.37 -7.35 -8.92
N GLN A 195 21.24 -7.33 -8.22
CA GLN A 195 20.18 -8.31 -8.31
C GLN A 195 18.86 -7.66 -8.80
N ALA A 196 18.94 -6.80 -9.80
CA ALA A 196 17.75 -6.23 -10.43
C ALA A 196 17.33 -7.06 -11.67
N PRO A 197 16.87 -8.32 -11.50
CA PRO A 197 16.68 -9.26 -12.61
C PRO A 197 15.64 -8.76 -13.60
N PHE A 198 14.65 -8.01 -13.15
CA PHE A 198 13.63 -7.44 -14.01
C PHE A 198 14.21 -6.46 -15.04
N ILE A 199 15.15 -5.62 -14.63
CA ILE A 199 15.76 -4.60 -15.51
C ILE A 199 16.43 -5.22 -16.74
N ASN A 200 16.94 -6.44 -16.63
CA ASN A 200 17.54 -7.18 -17.75
C ASN A 200 16.54 -7.63 -18.82
N PHE A 201 15.26 -7.68 -18.50
CA PHE A 201 14.20 -8.18 -19.39
C PHE A 201 13.31 -7.06 -19.96
N VAL A 202 13.52 -5.81 -19.56
CA VAL A 202 12.74 -4.68 -20.08
C VAL A 202 13.34 -4.22 -21.39
N GLU A 203 12.51 -4.07 -22.42
CA GLU A 203 12.93 -3.69 -23.78
C GLU A 203 13.79 -2.42 -23.83
N ASN A 204 13.55 -1.47 -22.92
CA ASN A 204 14.29 -0.22 -22.76
C ASN A 204 15.14 -0.17 -21.49
N GLY A 205 15.35 -1.30 -20.83
CA GLY A 205 16.23 -1.40 -19.67
C GLY A 205 17.65 -1.66 -20.11
N LYS A 206 18.61 -0.96 -19.50
CA LYS A 206 20.03 -1.24 -19.65
C LYS A 206 20.62 -1.56 -18.30
N TYR A 207 21.43 -2.60 -18.30
CA TYR A 207 22.17 -3.04 -17.14
C TYR A 207 23.65 -3.16 -17.54
N SER A 208 24.51 -2.34 -16.99
CA SER A 208 25.95 -2.47 -17.23
C SER A 208 26.59 -3.46 -16.27
N GLY A 209 26.65 -4.64 -16.70
CA GLY A 209 27.13 -5.96 -16.38
C GLY A 209 28.04 -6.19 -15.22
N GLU A 210 29.31 -5.94 -15.26
CA GLU A 210 30.28 -6.63 -14.39
C GLU A 210 30.18 -6.33 -12.89
N ASN A 211 29.65 -5.16 -12.49
CA ASN A 211 29.52 -4.78 -11.08
C ASN A 211 28.10 -4.49 -10.60
N GLY A 212 27.08 -4.53 -11.46
CA GLY A 212 25.69 -4.30 -11.09
C GLY A 212 25.38 -2.94 -10.47
N LEU A 213 26.24 -1.97 -10.69
CA LEU A 213 26.16 -0.65 -10.08
C LEU A 213 25.42 0.37 -10.95
N TYR A 214 25.10 -0.02 -12.17
CA TYR A 214 24.36 0.83 -13.12
C TYR A 214 23.18 0.07 -13.73
N TRP A 215 22.02 0.69 -13.73
CA TRP A 215 20.88 0.28 -14.53
C TRP A 215 20.03 1.50 -14.89
N GLU A 216 19.27 1.39 -15.98
CA GLU A 216 18.29 2.38 -16.37
C GLU A 216 17.03 1.71 -16.88
N VAL A 217 15.90 2.39 -16.72
CA VAL A 217 14.60 1.91 -17.16
C VAL A 217 13.68 3.08 -17.47
N LYS A 218 12.83 2.93 -18.49
CA LYS A 218 11.76 3.86 -18.81
C LYS A 218 10.44 3.29 -18.29
N VAL A 219 9.73 4.05 -17.48
CA VAL A 219 8.42 3.67 -16.93
C VAL A 219 7.36 3.77 -18.04
N PRO A 220 6.61 2.70 -18.33
CA PRO A 220 5.55 2.75 -19.33
C PRO A 220 4.39 3.65 -18.91
N GLU A 221 3.58 4.10 -19.87
CA GLU A 221 2.33 4.82 -19.61
C GLU A 221 1.37 3.95 -18.77
N GLY A 222 0.69 4.58 -17.80
CA GLY A 222 -0.24 3.91 -16.90
C GLY A 222 0.41 2.94 -15.91
N GLN A 223 1.72 3.01 -15.72
CA GLN A 223 2.46 2.18 -14.77
C GLN A 223 3.39 3.02 -13.89
N TYR A 224 3.78 2.46 -12.76
CA TYR A 224 4.62 3.11 -11.76
C TYR A 224 5.82 2.23 -11.40
N PHE A 225 6.93 2.87 -11.04
CA PHE A 225 8.10 2.19 -10.50
C PHE A 225 8.18 2.44 -8.99
N ALA A 226 8.12 1.38 -8.20
CA ALA A 226 8.04 1.45 -6.76
C ALA A 226 9.26 0.79 -6.10
N MET A 227 9.81 1.43 -5.05
CA MET A 227 10.93 0.88 -4.27
C MET A 227 10.61 0.91 -2.78
N GLY A 228 11.21 -0.03 -2.03
CA GLY A 228 11.18 0.01 -0.57
C GLY A 228 12.18 0.99 0.00
N ASP A 229 11.86 1.60 1.14
CA ASP A 229 12.78 2.48 1.86
C ASP A 229 13.97 1.71 2.46
N ASN A 230 13.79 0.41 2.74
CA ASN A 230 14.86 -0.51 3.07
C ASN A 230 15.47 -1.08 1.77
N ARG A 231 16.30 -0.29 1.11
CA ARG A 231 16.78 -0.49 -0.26
C ARG A 231 17.35 -1.88 -0.53
N ASP A 232 18.16 -2.41 0.37
CA ASP A 232 18.82 -3.70 0.18
C ASP A 232 18.03 -4.90 0.71
N GLN A 233 16.92 -4.66 1.42
CA GLN A 233 16.04 -5.69 1.96
C GLN A 233 14.59 -5.52 1.48
N SER A 234 14.41 -5.14 0.22
CA SER A 234 13.11 -4.95 -0.39
C SER A 234 12.98 -5.71 -1.71
N ALA A 235 11.98 -6.60 -1.80
CA ALA A 235 11.49 -7.11 -3.07
C ALA A 235 10.50 -6.09 -3.66
N ASP A 236 10.96 -5.33 -4.67
CA ASP A 236 10.23 -4.22 -5.27
C ASP A 236 10.35 -4.22 -6.80
N SER A 237 10.04 -3.12 -7.47
CA SER A 237 10.03 -3.03 -8.93
C SER A 237 11.35 -3.42 -9.59
N ARG A 238 12.46 -3.37 -8.88
CA ARG A 238 13.76 -3.88 -9.38
C ARG A 238 13.74 -5.38 -9.66
N PHE A 239 12.86 -6.13 -8.97
CA PHE A 239 12.75 -7.58 -9.05
C PHE A 239 11.59 -8.07 -9.90
N TRP A 240 10.40 -7.44 -9.78
CA TRP A 240 9.16 -7.94 -10.38
C TRP A 240 8.53 -6.98 -11.39
N GLY A 241 9.04 -5.77 -11.56
CA GLY A 241 8.62 -4.86 -12.60
C GLY A 241 7.72 -3.73 -12.15
N PHE A 242 6.93 -3.21 -13.08
CA PHE A 242 6.09 -2.04 -12.87
C PHE A 242 4.78 -2.39 -12.16
N VAL A 243 4.23 -1.39 -11.48
CA VAL A 243 2.90 -1.44 -10.87
C VAL A 243 1.90 -0.85 -11.86
N PRO A 244 0.99 -1.63 -12.45
CA PRO A 244 -0.09 -1.09 -13.26
C PRO A 244 -1.02 -0.20 -12.42
N GLU A 245 -1.57 0.85 -13.00
CA GLU A 245 -2.52 1.75 -12.32
C GLU A 245 -3.73 1.00 -11.75
N GLU A 246 -4.21 -0.01 -12.45
CA GLU A 246 -5.34 -0.85 -12.01
C GLU A 246 -5.07 -1.63 -10.72
N ASN A 247 -3.78 -1.83 -10.37
CA ASN A 247 -3.38 -2.52 -9.15
C ASN A 247 -3.34 -1.60 -7.92
N LEU A 248 -3.37 -0.28 -8.11
CA LEU A 248 -3.33 0.68 -7.02
C LEU A 248 -4.56 0.51 -6.10
N THR A 249 -4.31 0.54 -4.78
CA THR A 249 -5.35 0.48 -3.75
C THR A 249 -5.57 1.83 -3.10
N GLY A 250 -4.48 2.56 -2.77
CA GLY A 250 -4.56 3.87 -2.17
C GLY A 250 -3.22 4.33 -1.56
N ARG A 251 -3.21 5.55 -1.06
CA ARG A 251 -2.06 6.17 -0.40
C ARG A 251 -2.03 5.81 1.08
N ALA A 252 -0.91 5.29 1.57
CA ALA A 252 -0.64 5.16 2.99
C ALA A 252 -0.25 6.53 3.56
N PHE A 253 -0.96 7.04 4.57
CA PHE A 253 -0.76 8.41 5.03
C PHE A 253 -0.56 8.56 6.53
N TYR A 254 -0.91 7.54 7.35
CA TYR A 254 -0.82 7.64 8.80
C TYR A 254 -0.55 6.29 9.46
N VAL A 255 0.39 6.25 10.41
CA VAL A 255 0.58 5.14 11.34
C VAL A 255 -0.26 5.44 12.58
N TRP A 256 -1.27 4.60 12.89
CA TRP A 256 -2.17 4.86 13.99
C TRP A 256 -1.96 3.97 15.22
N MET A 257 -1.22 2.87 15.07
CA MET A 257 -0.90 1.94 16.16
C MET A 257 0.31 1.09 15.75
N HIS A 258 1.09 0.67 16.73
CA HIS A 258 2.12 -0.35 16.57
C HIS A 258 1.87 -1.50 17.53
N LYS A 259 1.96 -2.74 17.06
CA LYS A 259 1.88 -3.94 17.89
C LYS A 259 2.91 -4.96 17.42
N GLU A 260 3.94 -5.17 18.25
CA GLU A 260 4.90 -6.23 17.99
C GLU A 260 4.23 -7.62 17.97
N PRO A 261 4.77 -8.58 17.21
CA PRO A 261 4.29 -9.96 17.22
C PRO A 261 4.30 -10.56 18.65
N GLY A 262 3.34 -11.43 18.94
CA GLY A 262 3.18 -12.11 20.22
C GLY A 262 2.24 -11.39 21.20
N PHE A 263 2.38 -11.67 22.50
CA PHE A 263 1.51 -11.16 23.57
C PHE A 263 1.98 -9.80 24.12
N LYS A 264 2.32 -8.86 23.23
CA LYS A 264 2.65 -7.49 23.62
C LYS A 264 1.44 -6.58 23.47
N LEU A 265 1.33 -5.59 24.36
CA LEU A 265 0.28 -4.56 24.27
C LEU A 265 0.56 -3.63 23.10
N PRO A 266 -0.50 -3.12 22.45
CA PRO A 266 -0.35 -2.08 21.43
C PRO A 266 0.34 -0.83 21.99
N SER A 267 1.16 -0.18 21.17
CA SER A 267 1.82 1.09 21.44
C SER A 267 1.35 2.14 20.44
N PHE A 268 1.31 3.38 20.89
CA PHE A 268 0.98 4.55 20.06
C PHE A 268 2.18 5.49 19.87
N SER A 269 3.38 5.06 20.28
CA SER A 269 4.61 5.88 20.22
C SER A 269 5.06 6.19 18.79
N ARG A 270 4.66 5.37 17.82
CA ARG A 270 4.97 5.55 16.38
C ARG A 270 3.85 6.23 15.60
N ASN A 271 2.82 6.73 16.28
CA ASN A 271 1.73 7.44 15.61
C ASN A 271 2.24 8.70 14.91
N GLY A 272 1.89 8.83 13.64
CA GLY A 272 2.33 9.98 12.84
C GLY A 272 1.98 9.84 11.37
N THR A 273 2.16 10.93 10.65
CA THR A 273 2.01 10.98 9.19
C THR A 273 3.14 10.19 8.51
N ILE A 274 2.83 9.62 7.36
CA ILE A 274 3.78 8.92 6.49
C ILE A 274 4.14 9.89 5.37
N ASP A 275 5.40 10.30 5.33
CA ASP A 275 5.98 11.16 4.29
C ASP A 275 6.78 10.35 3.28
#